data_17b5824f95798f61c49467bc011b1f7f
#
_entry.id   17b5824f95798f61c49467bc011b1f7f
#
_cell.length_a   1.000
_cell.length_b   1.000
_cell.length_c   1.000
_cell.angle_alpha   90.00
_cell.angle_beta   90.00
_cell.angle_gamma   90.00
#
_symmetry.space_group_name_H-M   'P 1'
#
loop_
_entity.id
_entity.type
_entity.pdbx_description
1 polymer ?
#
loop_
_entity_poly.entity_id
_entity_poly.type
_entity_poly.pdbx_seq_one_letter_code
_entity_poly.pdbx_strand_id
1 'polypeptide(L)'
;MANQIKKLVPKFKFVNAIHPSIPIGDNVIIGEGVVAMAGCIFNPRAVIGDHTFFATGAQVEHDCVIGNYASISAGSITGGYVKLGEFAAITLGVTVLDRKIIGKNSVIGAGSL
;
A
#
# COMPACT_ATOMS: atom_id res chain seq x y z
N MET A 1 12.15 13.93 2.75
CA MET A 1 11.38 15.19 2.75
C MET A 1 10.20 15.19 3.72
N ALA A 2 9.37 14.16 3.72
CA ALA A 2 8.19 14.10 4.60
C ALA A 2 8.55 14.24 6.09
N ASN A 3 9.60 13.55 6.55
CA ASN A 3 10.04 13.61 7.95
C ASN A 3 10.57 15.00 8.33
N GLN A 4 11.22 15.67 7.39
CA GLN A 4 11.75 17.02 7.62
C GLN A 4 10.63 18.04 7.80
N ILE A 5 9.58 17.94 6.97
CA ILE A 5 8.40 18.80 7.07
C ILE A 5 7.72 18.61 8.42
N LYS A 6 7.56 17.38 8.86
CA LYS A 6 6.95 17.09 10.17
C LYS A 6 7.77 17.57 11.35
N LYS A 7 9.11 17.58 11.23
CA LYS A 7 9.98 18.16 12.25
C LYS A 7 9.81 19.67 12.38
N LEU A 8 9.67 20.35 11.25
CA LEU A 8 9.52 21.82 11.22
C LEU A 8 8.11 22.26 11.62
N VAL A 9 7.10 21.45 11.28
CA VAL A 9 5.70 21.73 11.59
C VAL A 9 5.08 20.48 12.22
N PRO A 10 5.21 20.31 13.55
CA PRO A 10 4.80 19.06 14.23
C PRO A 10 3.34 18.66 14.03
N LYS A 11 2.44 19.64 13.80
CA LYS A 11 1.03 19.37 13.56
C LYS A 11 0.68 19.18 12.07
N PHE A 12 1.67 19.23 11.19
CA PHE A 12 1.46 19.04 9.78
C PHE A 12 1.03 17.60 9.50
N LYS A 13 -0.02 17.45 8.69
CA LYS A 13 -0.47 16.13 8.22
C LYS A 13 -0.55 16.13 6.70
N PHE A 14 -0.06 15.05 6.10
CA PHE A 14 -0.20 14.87 4.66
C PHE A 14 -1.59 14.36 4.34
N VAL A 15 -2.20 14.94 3.31
CA VAL A 15 -3.50 14.48 2.84
C VAL A 15 -3.33 13.22 2.00
N ASN A 16 -4.40 12.43 1.93
CA ASN A 16 -4.47 11.26 1.07
C ASN A 16 -5.08 11.65 -0.28
N ALA A 17 -4.54 11.06 -1.34
CA ALA A 17 -5.09 11.18 -2.70
C ALA A 17 -5.61 9.81 -3.13
N ILE A 18 -6.82 9.47 -2.70
CA ILE A 18 -7.45 8.17 -2.98
C ILE A 18 -8.58 8.39 -3.96
N HIS A 19 -8.51 7.69 -5.10
CA HIS A 19 -9.55 7.82 -6.12
C HIS A 19 -10.93 7.48 -5.53
N PRO A 20 -11.96 8.30 -5.79
CA PRO A 20 -13.27 8.12 -5.16
C PRO A 20 -13.98 6.81 -5.52
N SER A 21 -13.59 6.15 -6.62
CA SER A 21 -14.19 4.88 -7.03
C SER A 21 -13.64 3.67 -6.25
N ILE A 22 -12.64 3.85 -5.40
CA ILE A 22 -11.98 2.73 -4.73
C ILE A 22 -12.88 2.17 -3.63
N PRO A 23 -13.26 0.87 -3.71
CA PRO A 23 -13.92 0.22 -2.60
C PRO A 23 -12.96 0.08 -1.41
N ILE A 24 -13.40 0.52 -0.25
CA ILE A 24 -12.65 0.38 0.99
C ILE A 24 -13.47 -0.49 1.93
N GLY A 25 -12.94 -1.64 2.27
CA GLY A 25 -13.63 -2.62 3.13
C GLY A 25 -13.77 -2.13 4.57
N ASP A 26 -14.49 -2.91 5.37
CA ASP A 26 -14.71 -2.60 6.78
C ASP A 26 -13.40 -2.64 7.56
N ASN A 27 -13.24 -1.71 8.49
CA ASN A 27 -12.11 -1.65 9.41
C ASN A 27 -10.74 -1.53 8.72
N VAL A 28 -10.69 -0.96 7.53
CA VAL A 28 -9.42 -0.62 6.88
C VAL A 28 -8.84 0.60 7.57
N ILE A 29 -7.55 0.51 7.92
CA ILE A 29 -6.81 1.62 8.53
C ILE A 29 -5.89 2.20 7.45
N ILE A 30 -6.04 3.49 7.18
CA ILE A 30 -5.23 4.17 6.17
C ILE A 30 -4.44 5.28 6.85
N GLY A 31 -3.12 5.26 6.65
CA GLY A 31 -2.23 6.30 7.15
C GLY A 31 -2.40 7.62 6.41
N GLU A 32 -1.39 8.47 6.48
CA GLU A 32 -1.39 9.76 5.79
C GLU A 32 -0.45 9.75 4.59
N GLY A 33 -0.69 10.63 3.63
CA GLY A 33 0.14 10.73 2.43
C GLY A 33 -0.01 9.56 1.47
N VAL A 34 -1.09 8.81 1.58
CA VAL A 34 -1.36 7.65 0.72
C VAL A 34 -1.87 8.12 -0.64
N VAL A 35 -1.32 7.56 -1.71
CA VAL A 35 -1.80 7.80 -3.07
C VAL A 35 -2.31 6.48 -3.63
N ALA A 36 -3.57 6.45 -4.06
CA ALA A 36 -4.16 5.26 -4.67
C ALA A 36 -4.95 5.65 -5.90
N MET A 37 -4.61 5.05 -7.03
CA MET A 37 -5.20 5.34 -8.33
C MET A 37 -6.46 4.52 -8.57
N ALA A 38 -7.18 4.83 -9.64
CA ALA A 38 -8.43 4.16 -9.99
C ALA A 38 -8.26 2.64 -10.10
N GLY A 39 -9.31 1.91 -9.75
CA GLY A 39 -9.33 0.45 -9.87
C GLY A 39 -8.64 -0.29 -8.73
N CYS A 40 -8.05 0.39 -7.77
CA CYS A 40 -7.53 -0.26 -6.57
C CYS A 40 -8.68 -0.79 -5.70
N ILE A 41 -8.37 -1.77 -4.88
CA ILE A 41 -9.31 -2.33 -3.91
C ILE A 41 -8.59 -2.54 -2.59
N PHE A 42 -9.16 -2.05 -1.51
CA PHE A 42 -8.66 -2.31 -0.16
C PHE A 42 -9.70 -3.16 0.57
N ASN A 43 -9.37 -4.40 0.81
CA ASN A 43 -10.28 -5.36 1.45
C ASN A 43 -10.29 -5.23 2.97
N PRO A 44 -11.28 -5.83 3.67
CA PRO A 44 -11.49 -5.58 5.09
C PRO A 44 -10.25 -5.85 5.95
N ARG A 45 -10.07 -5.01 6.94
CA ARG A 45 -9.02 -5.09 7.95
C ARG A 45 -7.59 -4.93 7.43
N ALA A 46 -7.42 -4.45 6.19
CA ALA A 46 -6.09 -4.10 5.70
C ALA A 46 -5.57 -2.87 6.46
N VAL A 47 -4.28 -2.85 6.73
CA VAL A 47 -3.59 -1.72 7.36
C VAL A 47 -2.64 -1.12 6.32
N ILE A 48 -2.90 0.11 5.94
CA ILE A 48 -2.15 0.82 4.90
C ILE A 48 -1.27 1.86 5.57
N GLY A 49 0.03 1.70 5.43
CA GLY A 49 1.00 2.60 6.05
C GLY A 49 1.07 3.97 5.39
N ASP A 50 1.84 4.87 6.01
CA ASP A 50 2.02 6.24 5.55
C ASP A 50 2.83 6.29 4.24
N HIS A 51 2.51 7.26 3.39
CA HIS A 51 3.24 7.54 2.16
C HIS A 51 3.38 6.34 1.23
N THR A 52 2.38 5.47 1.24
CA THR A 52 2.31 4.32 0.34
C THR A 52 1.72 4.75 -1.01
N PHE A 53 2.05 4.00 -2.05
CA PHE A 53 1.56 4.27 -3.39
C PHE A 53 0.96 3.01 -3.99
N PHE A 54 -0.24 3.16 -4.55
CA PHE A 54 -0.96 2.07 -5.21
C PHE A 54 -1.33 2.52 -6.62
N ALA A 55 -0.75 1.89 -7.63
CA ALA A 55 -1.04 2.22 -9.01
C ALA A 55 -2.35 1.55 -9.47
N THR A 56 -2.77 1.87 -10.68
CA THR A 56 -4.06 1.46 -11.24
C THR A 56 -4.30 -0.05 -11.11
N GLY A 57 -5.43 -0.41 -10.51
CA GLY A 57 -5.86 -1.79 -10.39
C GLY A 57 -5.11 -2.62 -9.36
N ALA A 58 -4.27 -2.03 -8.53
CA ALA A 58 -3.63 -2.75 -7.43
C ALA A 58 -4.68 -3.21 -6.42
N GLN A 59 -4.55 -4.42 -5.90
CA GLN A 59 -5.51 -4.97 -4.95
C GLN A 59 -4.81 -5.46 -3.70
N VAL A 60 -5.30 -5.01 -2.55
CA VAL A 60 -4.82 -5.45 -1.24
C VAL A 60 -5.93 -6.26 -0.59
N GLU A 61 -5.67 -7.53 -0.37
CA GLU A 61 -6.62 -8.44 0.22
C GLU A 61 -6.78 -8.20 1.74
N HIS A 62 -7.71 -8.94 2.34
CA HIS A 62 -8.05 -8.77 3.74
C HIS A 62 -6.87 -9.05 4.66
N ASP A 63 -6.82 -8.35 5.77
CA ASP A 63 -5.85 -8.56 6.84
C ASP A 63 -4.38 -8.39 6.43
N CYS A 64 -4.12 -7.66 5.36
CA CYS A 64 -2.76 -7.32 4.94
C CYS A 64 -2.23 -6.14 5.74
N VAL A 65 -0.91 -6.09 5.90
CA VAL A 65 -0.21 -4.95 6.50
C VAL A 65 0.80 -4.43 5.49
N ILE A 66 0.59 -3.20 5.04
CA ILE A 66 1.47 -2.55 4.07
C ILE A 66 2.30 -1.50 4.81
N GLY A 67 3.61 -1.71 4.83
CA GLY A 67 4.54 -0.84 5.54
C GLY A 67 4.65 0.55 4.93
N ASN A 68 5.16 1.50 5.71
CA ASN A 68 5.33 2.88 5.26
C ASN A 68 6.23 2.96 4.03
N TYR A 69 5.93 3.87 3.13
CA TYR A 69 6.70 4.11 1.90
C TYR A 69 6.74 2.91 0.94
N ALA A 70 5.94 1.88 1.16
CA ALA A 70 5.84 0.77 0.23
C ALA A 70 5.02 1.17 -0.99
N SER A 71 5.21 0.44 -2.09
CA SER A 71 4.46 0.67 -3.32
C SER A 71 3.98 -0.65 -3.93
N ILE A 72 2.79 -0.61 -4.50
CA ILE A 72 2.23 -1.72 -5.26
C ILE A 72 1.83 -1.18 -6.63
N SER A 73 2.49 -1.70 -7.67
CA SER A 73 2.30 -1.22 -9.03
C SER A 73 1.04 -1.79 -9.69
N ALA A 74 0.77 -1.32 -10.91
CA ALA A 74 -0.47 -1.61 -11.60
C ALA A 74 -0.73 -3.11 -11.78
N GLY A 75 -1.97 -3.52 -11.52
CA GLY A 75 -2.43 -4.88 -11.72
C GLY A 75 -1.85 -5.91 -10.76
N SER A 76 -1.10 -5.50 -9.75
CA SER A 76 -0.56 -6.42 -8.76
C SER A 76 -1.58 -6.71 -7.67
N ILE A 77 -1.56 -7.93 -7.16
CA ILE A 77 -2.53 -8.41 -6.19
C ILE A 77 -1.81 -9.10 -5.03
N THR A 78 -2.15 -8.75 -3.80
CA THR A 78 -1.72 -9.52 -2.64
C THR A 78 -2.83 -10.45 -2.20
N GLY A 79 -2.48 -11.67 -1.80
CA GLY A 79 -3.40 -12.55 -1.09
C GLY A 79 -3.64 -12.05 0.33
N GLY A 80 -4.49 -12.75 1.08
CA GLY A 80 -4.79 -12.38 2.46
C GLY A 80 -3.58 -12.56 3.39
N TYR A 81 -3.54 -11.77 4.46
CA TYR A 81 -2.52 -11.86 5.50
C TYR A 81 -1.08 -11.64 5.01
N VAL A 82 -0.90 -10.92 3.90
CA VAL A 82 0.44 -10.56 3.40
C VAL A 82 0.97 -9.38 4.20
N LYS A 83 2.25 -9.42 4.56
CA LYS A 83 2.95 -8.30 5.19
C LYS A 83 4.03 -7.78 4.24
N LEU A 84 3.92 -6.51 3.89
CA LEU A 84 4.88 -5.84 3.04
C LEU A 84 5.67 -4.84 3.88
N GLY A 85 6.99 -5.00 3.91
CA GLY A 85 7.85 -4.16 4.75
C GLY A 85 8.01 -2.74 4.23
N GLU A 86 8.59 -1.87 5.06
CA GLU A 86 8.87 -0.47 4.68
C GLU A 86 9.72 -0.41 3.41
N PHE A 87 9.41 0.54 2.54
CA PHE A 87 10.13 0.78 1.30
C PHE A 87 10.15 -0.42 0.35
N ALA A 88 9.38 -1.47 0.61
CA ALA A 88 9.28 -2.58 -0.34
C ALA A 88 8.48 -2.14 -1.56
N ALA A 89 8.86 -2.66 -2.72
CA ALA A 89 8.20 -2.34 -3.98
C ALA A 89 7.74 -3.62 -4.68
N ILE A 90 6.45 -3.70 -4.94
CA ILE A 90 5.87 -4.73 -5.79
C ILE A 90 5.64 -4.10 -7.16
N THR A 91 6.31 -4.62 -8.18
CA THR A 91 6.25 -4.04 -9.52
C THR A 91 5.04 -4.55 -10.31
N LEU A 92 5.03 -4.35 -11.62
CA LEU A 92 3.83 -4.58 -12.45
C LEU A 92 3.37 -6.04 -12.47
N GLY A 93 2.07 -6.27 -12.35
CA GLY A 93 1.46 -7.57 -12.59
C GLY A 93 1.94 -8.68 -11.67
N VAL A 94 2.35 -8.36 -10.46
CA VAL A 94 2.83 -9.35 -9.49
C VAL A 94 1.66 -9.93 -8.71
N THR A 95 1.67 -11.25 -8.51
CA THR A 95 0.74 -11.94 -7.63
C THR A 95 1.50 -12.43 -6.41
N VAL A 96 1.11 -11.97 -5.22
CA VAL A 96 1.69 -12.42 -3.96
C VAL A 96 0.69 -13.37 -3.31
N LEU A 97 1.11 -14.61 -3.09
CA LEU A 97 0.25 -15.61 -2.44
C LEU A 97 -0.01 -15.22 -0.98
N ASP A 98 -1.08 -15.73 -0.41
CA ASP A 98 -1.49 -15.41 0.94
C ASP A 98 -0.41 -15.77 1.98
N ARG A 99 -0.41 -15.06 3.10
CA ARG A 99 0.45 -15.26 4.27
C ARG A 99 1.95 -15.09 4.00
N LYS A 100 2.34 -14.44 2.91
CA LYS A 100 3.75 -14.16 2.61
C LYS A 100 4.21 -12.91 3.34
N ILE A 101 5.49 -12.91 3.70
CA ILE A 101 6.14 -11.76 4.31
C ILE A 101 7.23 -11.29 3.35
N ILE A 102 7.14 -10.04 2.92
CA ILE A 102 8.13 -9.41 2.06
C ILE A 102 8.89 -8.41 2.90
N GLY A 103 10.20 -8.61 3.01
CA GLY A 103 11.03 -7.77 3.86
C GLY A 103 11.16 -6.33 3.39
N LYS A 104 11.57 -5.45 4.28
CA LYS A 104 11.80 -4.03 3.97
C LYS A 104 12.83 -3.88 2.85
N ASN A 105 12.66 -2.84 2.04
CA ASN A 105 13.55 -2.51 0.92
C ASN A 105 13.62 -3.56 -0.19
N SER A 106 12.74 -4.57 -0.17
CA SER A 106 12.71 -5.60 -1.21
C SER A 106 12.04 -5.07 -2.48
N VAL A 107 12.47 -5.59 -3.62
CA VAL A 107 11.83 -5.31 -4.92
C VAL A 107 11.42 -6.64 -5.54
N ILE A 108 10.12 -6.78 -5.83
CA ILE A 108 9.59 -7.97 -6.50
C ILE A 108 9.46 -7.67 -7.98
N GLY A 109 10.15 -8.43 -8.81
CA GLY A 109 10.18 -8.21 -10.26
C GLY A 109 8.83 -8.40 -10.92
N ALA A 110 8.61 -7.68 -12.03
CA ALA A 110 7.33 -7.69 -12.75
C ALA A 110 6.94 -9.12 -13.18
N GLY A 111 5.64 -9.40 -13.08
CA GLY A 111 5.08 -10.69 -13.45
C GLY A 111 5.40 -11.84 -12.51
N SER A 112 6.02 -11.58 -11.37
CA SER A 112 6.35 -12.63 -10.39
C SER A 112 5.10 -13.19 -9.72
N LEU A 113 5.23 -14.40 -9.25
CA LEU A 113 4.16 -15.12 -8.59
C LEU A 113 4.59 -15.57 -7.19
#